data_b65090bbd379033438ba143e9407d726
#
_entry.id   b65090bbd379033438ba143e9407d726
#
_cell.length_a   1.000
_cell.length_b   1.000
_cell.length_c   1.000
_cell.angle_alpha   90.00
_cell.angle_beta   90.00
_cell.angle_gamma   90.00
#
_symmetry.space_group_name_H-M   'P 1'
#
loop_
_entity.id
_entity.type
_entity.pdbx_description
1 polymer ?
#
loop_
_entity_poly.entity_id
_entity_poly.type
_entity_poly.pdbx_seq_one_letter_code
_entity_poly.pdbx_strand_id
1 'polypeptide(L)'
;MKKFIAIIMASTIAMGVLGGCSLFMTTTDESASSQAEDQELLKNAADIQSMTEEQQDMVEPADAILRCMVENNMDYDPHDPLFFWKSLYYFAGAYAQDYPESKYDPQTGELVLPRYTMRALGSVISSEFTDLPAVPSEMSANVVYNPDDDTYTLYTGDVGLAKTNITAYTDNGDGTFVITVELRGADDDKLIATGDFTIAKNDYAYDIIDPPFIYTITSLDYKEGE
;
A
#
# COMPACT_ATOMS: atom_id res chain seq x y z
N MET A 1 11.79 13.31 12.54
CA MET A 1 11.13 12.70 13.73
C MET A 1 10.42 11.45 13.20
N LYS A 2 10.89 10.27 13.60
CA LYS A 2 10.33 9.00 13.15
C LYS A 2 8.91 8.88 13.71
N LYS A 3 7.89 8.88 12.85
CA LYS A 3 6.51 8.57 13.25
C LYS A 3 6.39 7.06 13.34
N PHE A 4 6.15 6.53 14.55
CA PHE A 4 5.81 5.14 14.74
C PHE A 4 4.38 4.92 14.22
N ILE A 5 4.25 4.18 13.13
CA ILE A 5 2.96 3.62 12.73
C ILE A 5 2.63 2.55 13.78
N ALA A 6 1.66 2.82 14.63
CA ALA A 6 1.18 1.85 15.61
C ALA A 6 0.34 0.81 14.88
N ILE A 7 0.95 -0.34 14.56
CA ILE A 7 0.20 -1.54 14.15
C ILE A 7 -0.58 -2.00 15.38
N ILE A 8 -1.87 -1.66 15.45
CA ILE A 8 -2.75 -2.13 16.51
C ILE A 8 -3.18 -3.56 16.16
N MET A 9 -2.40 -4.53 16.63
CA MET A 9 -2.87 -5.91 16.66
C MET A 9 -3.86 -6.06 17.83
N ALA A 10 -5.14 -6.06 17.54
CA ALA A 10 -6.16 -6.46 18.49
C ALA A 10 -6.29 -7.98 18.51
N SER A 11 -5.33 -8.68 19.13
CA SER A 11 -5.46 -10.11 19.43
C SER A 11 -6.18 -10.27 20.77
N THR A 12 -7.48 -10.41 20.75
CA THR A 12 -8.25 -10.90 21.90
C THR A 12 -8.20 -12.43 21.93
N ILE A 13 -7.15 -12.97 22.55
CA ILE A 13 -7.13 -14.39 22.92
C ILE A 13 -7.99 -14.55 24.18
N ALA A 14 -9.24 -14.99 24.00
CA ALA A 14 -10.06 -15.46 25.10
C ALA A 14 -9.66 -16.91 25.44
N MET A 15 -8.80 -17.09 26.44
CA MET A 15 -8.59 -18.41 27.07
C MET A 15 -9.82 -18.79 27.91
N GLY A 16 -10.66 -19.65 27.36
CA GLY A 16 -11.71 -20.35 28.12
C GLY A 16 -11.29 -21.78 28.37
N VAL A 17 -10.65 -22.02 29.49
CA VAL A 17 -10.51 -23.40 30.06
C VAL A 17 -11.70 -23.66 30.95
N LEU A 18 -12.55 -24.62 30.61
CA LEU A 18 -13.29 -25.41 31.59
C LEU A 18 -13.69 -26.75 30.98
N GLY A 19 -13.30 -27.81 31.68
CA GLY A 19 -13.55 -29.18 31.31
C GLY A 19 -14.99 -29.63 31.52
N GLY A 20 -15.32 -30.71 30.87
CA GLY A 20 -16.56 -31.46 31.04
C GLY A 20 -16.65 -32.59 30.04
N CYS A 21 -16.31 -33.81 30.48
CA CYS A 21 -16.58 -35.05 29.73
C CYS A 21 -18.05 -35.22 29.43
N SER A 22 -18.41 -35.47 28.19
CA SER A 22 -19.48 -36.45 27.88
C SER A 22 -19.43 -36.88 26.42
N LEU A 23 -19.39 -38.18 26.22
CA LEU A 23 -19.48 -38.86 24.93
C LEU A 23 -20.71 -38.41 24.12
N PHE A 24 -20.51 -38.09 22.83
CA PHE A 24 -21.27 -38.67 21.73
C PHE A 24 -20.56 -38.43 20.41
N MET A 25 -20.29 -39.50 19.67
CA MET A 25 -19.82 -39.49 18.30
C MET A 25 -20.82 -38.76 17.38
N THR A 26 -20.38 -37.81 16.60
CA THR A 26 -20.70 -37.68 15.17
C THR A 26 -20.00 -36.47 14.55
N THR A 27 -19.41 -36.70 13.37
CA THR A 27 -18.96 -35.77 12.29
C THR A 27 -17.75 -34.89 12.54
N THR A 28 -16.65 -35.38 12.03
CA THR A 28 -15.26 -34.94 11.97
C THR A 28 -14.96 -34.07 10.78
N ASP A 29 -15.68 -33.03 10.44
CA ASP A 29 -15.25 -32.14 9.34
C ASP A 29 -15.12 -30.66 9.72
N GLU A 30 -15.89 -30.14 10.67
CA GLU A 30 -15.81 -28.73 11.07
C GLU A 30 -14.59 -28.38 11.96
N SER A 31 -14.09 -29.33 12.74
CA SER A 31 -12.96 -29.05 13.63
C SER A 31 -11.60 -29.03 12.94
N ALA A 32 -11.48 -29.68 11.78
CA ALA A 32 -10.24 -29.70 11.01
C ALA A 32 -10.05 -28.41 10.19
N SER A 33 -11.13 -27.81 9.69
CA SER A 33 -11.07 -26.55 8.93
C SER A 33 -10.72 -25.36 9.84
N SER A 34 -11.32 -25.28 11.03
CA SER A 34 -11.02 -24.19 11.96
C SER A 34 -9.58 -24.23 12.49
N GLN A 35 -9.02 -25.43 12.72
CA GLN A 35 -7.62 -25.56 13.13
C GLN A 35 -6.64 -25.21 12.02
N ALA A 36 -6.97 -25.47 10.76
CA ALA A 36 -6.14 -25.11 9.62
C ALA A 36 -6.15 -23.58 9.41
N GLU A 37 -7.31 -22.94 9.51
CA GLU A 37 -7.47 -21.49 9.43
C GLU A 37 -6.71 -20.77 10.56
N ASP A 38 -6.82 -21.26 11.80
CA ASP A 38 -6.08 -20.70 12.94
C ASP A 38 -4.55 -20.82 12.76
N GLN A 39 -4.08 -21.93 12.20
CA GLN A 39 -2.65 -22.14 11.93
C GLN A 39 -2.14 -21.22 10.81
N GLU A 40 -2.93 -21.01 9.77
CA GLU A 40 -2.60 -20.09 8.68
C GLU A 40 -2.54 -18.64 9.16
N LEU A 41 -3.51 -18.19 9.95
CA LEU A 41 -3.52 -16.87 10.58
C LEU A 41 -2.28 -16.63 11.45
N LEU A 42 -1.90 -17.62 12.28
CA LEU A 42 -0.72 -17.53 13.12
C LEU A 42 0.58 -17.48 12.32
N LYS A 43 0.65 -18.23 11.20
CA LYS A 43 1.78 -18.22 10.29
C LYS A 43 1.88 -16.85 9.62
N ASN A 44 0.81 -16.33 9.02
CA ASN A 44 0.79 -15.02 8.38
C ASN A 44 1.21 -13.91 9.33
N ALA A 45 0.73 -13.93 10.58
CA ALA A 45 1.13 -12.97 11.59
C ALA A 45 2.65 -13.03 11.91
N ALA A 46 3.24 -14.23 11.99
CA ALA A 46 4.66 -14.41 12.21
C ALA A 46 5.50 -13.95 10.99
N ASP A 47 5.03 -14.27 9.80
CA ASP A 47 5.69 -13.86 8.55
C ASP A 47 5.68 -12.33 8.38
N ILE A 48 4.54 -11.65 8.66
CA ILE A 48 4.44 -10.18 8.66
C ILE A 48 5.38 -9.57 9.70
N GLN A 49 5.51 -10.15 10.89
CA GLN A 49 6.44 -9.68 11.91
C GLN A 49 7.91 -9.82 11.53
N SER A 50 8.23 -10.69 10.57
CA SER A 50 9.60 -10.88 10.06
C SER A 50 10.01 -9.83 9.03
N MET A 51 9.08 -9.03 8.51
CA MET A 51 9.35 -7.98 7.52
C MET A 51 10.29 -6.92 8.10
N THR A 52 11.22 -6.44 7.27
CA THR A 52 12.04 -5.26 7.61
C THR A 52 11.18 -3.98 7.59
N GLU A 53 11.69 -2.89 8.17
CA GLU A 53 11.01 -1.58 8.16
C GLU A 53 10.74 -1.13 6.70
N GLU A 54 11.75 -1.27 5.82
CA GLU A 54 11.64 -0.91 4.40
C GLU A 54 10.63 -1.77 3.62
N GLN A 55 10.43 -3.02 4.03
CA GLN A 55 9.39 -3.87 3.44
C GLN A 55 7.99 -3.47 3.93
N GLN A 56 7.87 -3.09 5.21
CA GLN A 56 6.62 -2.60 5.78
C GLN A 56 6.19 -1.26 5.17
N ASP A 57 7.13 -0.38 4.83
CA ASP A 57 6.86 0.90 4.20
C ASP A 57 6.16 0.74 2.84
N MET A 58 6.28 -0.44 2.19
CA MET A 58 5.58 -0.72 0.93
C MET A 58 4.06 -0.82 1.06
N VAL A 59 3.50 -0.79 2.27
CA VAL A 59 2.05 -0.66 2.47
C VAL A 59 1.52 0.68 1.96
N GLU A 60 2.30 1.76 2.08
CA GLU A 60 1.88 3.10 1.67
C GLU A 60 1.61 3.21 0.16
N PRO A 61 2.54 2.82 -0.74
CA PRO A 61 2.26 2.82 -2.17
C PRO A 61 1.20 1.78 -2.57
N ALA A 62 1.12 0.63 -1.88
CA ALA A 62 0.07 -0.36 -2.14
C ALA A 62 -1.33 0.18 -1.77
N ASP A 63 -1.46 0.86 -0.63
CA ASP A 63 -2.69 1.58 -0.25
C ASP A 63 -3.11 2.60 -1.31
N ALA A 64 -2.17 3.43 -1.75
CA ALA A 64 -2.43 4.46 -2.74
C ALA A 64 -2.92 3.88 -4.09
N ILE A 65 -2.33 2.78 -4.53
CA ILE A 65 -2.75 2.08 -5.75
C ILE A 65 -4.16 1.50 -5.58
N LEU A 66 -4.45 0.78 -4.48
CA LEU A 66 -5.79 0.22 -4.25
C LEU A 66 -6.86 1.30 -4.21
N ARG A 67 -6.62 2.41 -3.49
CA ARG A 67 -7.55 3.54 -3.46
C ARG A 67 -7.75 4.15 -4.84
N CYS A 68 -6.66 4.38 -5.57
CA CYS A 68 -6.73 4.91 -6.92
C CYS A 68 -7.60 4.04 -7.83
N MET A 69 -7.40 2.71 -7.81
CA MET A 69 -8.16 1.77 -8.61
C MET A 69 -9.65 1.77 -8.24
N VAL A 70 -9.96 1.65 -6.95
CA VAL A 70 -11.34 1.63 -6.44
C VAL A 70 -12.08 2.92 -6.77
N GLU A 71 -11.50 4.08 -6.42
CA GLU A 71 -12.19 5.37 -6.57
C GLU A 71 -12.32 5.82 -8.03
N ASN A 72 -11.42 5.37 -8.91
CA ASN A 72 -11.46 5.73 -10.32
C ASN A 72 -12.00 4.62 -11.21
N ASN A 73 -12.36 3.45 -10.65
CA ASN A 73 -12.80 2.25 -11.39
C ASN A 73 -11.79 1.92 -12.52
N MET A 74 -10.50 1.78 -12.15
CA MET A 74 -9.40 1.52 -13.06
C MET A 74 -8.82 0.14 -12.82
N ASP A 75 -8.39 -0.51 -13.91
CA ASP A 75 -7.57 -1.70 -13.84
C ASP A 75 -6.09 -1.33 -13.55
N TYR A 76 -5.33 -2.26 -13.00
CA TYR A 76 -3.89 -2.11 -12.82
C TYR A 76 -3.19 -2.17 -14.18
N ASP A 77 -2.58 -1.06 -14.60
CA ASP A 77 -1.75 -0.97 -15.80
C ASP A 77 -0.51 -0.11 -15.54
N PRO A 78 0.64 -0.73 -15.17
CA PRO A 78 1.86 0.01 -14.86
C PRO A 78 2.49 0.71 -16.07
N HIS A 79 2.03 0.42 -17.31
CA HIS A 79 2.50 1.06 -18.54
C HIS A 79 1.64 2.26 -18.96
N ASP A 80 0.44 2.42 -18.39
CA ASP A 80 -0.44 3.55 -18.71
C ASP A 80 -0.01 4.81 -17.94
N PRO A 81 0.37 5.91 -18.62
CA PRO A 81 0.69 7.17 -17.95
C PRO A 81 -0.46 7.74 -17.09
N LEU A 82 -1.71 7.47 -17.44
CA LEU A 82 -2.85 7.96 -16.65
C LEU A 82 -2.96 7.19 -15.33
N PHE A 83 -2.83 5.85 -15.37
CA PHE A 83 -2.77 5.02 -14.18
C PHE A 83 -1.59 5.44 -13.29
N PHE A 84 -0.40 5.58 -13.88
CA PHE A 84 0.81 6.02 -13.16
C PHE A 84 0.60 7.33 -12.42
N TRP A 85 0.13 8.39 -13.13
CA TRP A 85 -0.05 9.70 -12.52
C TRP A 85 -1.16 9.75 -11.49
N LYS A 86 -2.25 9.01 -11.67
CA LYS A 86 -3.30 8.91 -10.67
C LYS A 86 -2.78 8.22 -9.41
N SER A 87 -2.11 7.06 -9.54
CA SER A 87 -1.53 6.35 -8.40
C SER A 87 -0.49 7.19 -7.67
N LEU A 88 0.39 7.88 -8.41
CA LEU A 88 1.38 8.80 -7.84
C LEU A 88 0.73 9.98 -7.11
N TYR A 89 -0.36 10.52 -7.65
CA TYR A 89 -1.13 11.58 -7.03
C TYR A 89 -1.73 11.14 -5.67
N TYR A 90 -2.33 9.95 -5.61
CA TYR A 90 -2.84 9.38 -4.35
C TYR A 90 -1.70 9.15 -3.36
N PHE A 91 -0.59 8.59 -3.83
CA PHE A 91 0.57 8.29 -3.00
C PHE A 91 1.19 9.57 -2.41
N ALA A 92 1.50 10.53 -3.27
CA ALA A 92 2.09 11.79 -2.82
C ALA A 92 1.13 12.58 -1.91
N GLY A 93 -0.15 12.64 -2.26
CA GLY A 93 -1.16 13.35 -1.48
C GLY A 93 -1.36 12.81 -0.08
N ALA A 94 -1.31 11.47 0.10
CA ALA A 94 -1.51 10.85 1.40
C ALA A 94 -0.22 10.83 2.25
N TYR A 95 0.95 10.62 1.64
CA TYR A 95 2.17 10.23 2.36
C TYR A 95 3.35 11.19 2.21
N ALA A 96 3.37 12.08 1.19
CA ALA A 96 4.54 12.92 0.93
C ALA A 96 4.49 14.33 1.56
N GLN A 97 3.48 14.64 2.37
CA GLN A 97 3.32 15.97 2.97
C GLN A 97 4.46 16.37 3.92
N ASP A 98 5.05 15.40 4.61
CA ASP A 98 6.14 15.59 5.56
C ASP A 98 7.53 15.26 4.95
N TYR A 99 7.64 15.04 3.64
CA TYR A 99 8.93 14.70 3.01
C TYR A 99 9.86 15.92 3.00
N PRO A 100 11.20 15.70 2.98
CA PRO A 100 12.16 16.78 2.86
C PRO A 100 11.83 17.67 1.64
N GLU A 101 11.86 18.99 1.85
CA GLU A 101 11.56 20.01 0.84
C GLU A 101 10.11 20.02 0.32
N SER A 102 9.21 19.20 0.84
CA SER A 102 7.78 19.34 0.58
C SER A 102 7.25 20.63 1.22
N LYS A 103 6.29 21.26 0.53
CA LYS A 103 5.53 22.40 1.08
C LYS A 103 4.06 22.06 0.95
N TYR A 104 3.42 21.85 2.09
CA TYR A 104 2.00 21.52 2.15
C TYR A 104 1.20 22.63 2.82
N ASP A 105 0.14 23.09 2.16
CA ASP A 105 -0.84 24.01 2.70
C ASP A 105 -2.16 23.26 3.03
N PRO A 106 -2.46 23.00 4.31
CA PRO A 106 -3.67 22.27 4.70
C PRO A 106 -4.97 23.07 4.47
N GLN A 107 -4.91 24.37 4.17
CA GLN A 107 -6.10 25.19 3.90
C GLN A 107 -6.56 25.04 2.45
N THR A 108 -5.62 24.88 1.53
CA THR A 108 -5.89 24.77 0.10
C THR A 108 -5.74 23.34 -0.44
N GLY A 109 -5.10 22.44 0.33
CA GLY A 109 -4.71 21.12 -0.13
C GLY A 109 -3.56 21.15 -1.15
N GLU A 110 -2.85 22.29 -1.26
CA GLU A 110 -1.73 22.43 -2.17
C GLU A 110 -0.48 21.76 -1.60
N LEU A 111 0.08 20.82 -2.35
CA LEU A 111 1.33 20.12 -2.04
C LEU A 111 2.34 20.38 -3.16
N VAL A 112 3.45 21.06 -2.83
CA VAL A 112 4.54 21.31 -3.77
C VAL A 112 5.69 20.38 -3.46
N LEU A 113 6.15 19.62 -4.46
CA LEU A 113 7.23 18.66 -4.36
C LEU A 113 8.28 18.92 -5.45
N PRO A 114 9.59 18.82 -5.13
CA PRO A 114 10.63 18.80 -6.13
C PRO A 114 10.44 17.66 -7.13
N ARG A 115 10.83 17.89 -8.39
CA ARG A 115 10.74 16.87 -9.44
C ARG A 115 11.48 15.58 -9.07
N TYR A 116 12.66 15.68 -8.44
CA TYR A 116 13.41 14.50 -8.03
C TYR A 116 12.65 13.66 -7.00
N THR A 117 11.91 14.30 -6.07
CA THR A 117 11.05 13.60 -5.11
C THR A 117 9.90 12.88 -5.83
N MET A 118 9.24 13.56 -6.77
CA MET A 118 8.18 12.95 -7.58
C MET A 118 8.69 11.75 -8.39
N ARG A 119 9.92 11.83 -8.94
CA ARG A 119 10.56 10.69 -9.62
C ARG A 119 10.82 9.53 -8.66
N ALA A 120 11.33 9.82 -7.46
CA ALA A 120 11.59 8.81 -6.45
C ALA A 120 10.31 8.07 -6.03
N LEU A 121 9.22 8.81 -5.78
CA LEU A 121 7.90 8.25 -5.49
C LEU A 121 7.34 7.47 -6.70
N GLY A 122 7.47 8.02 -7.89
CA GLY A 122 6.99 7.36 -9.12
C GLY A 122 7.69 6.03 -9.39
N SER A 123 8.98 5.91 -9.09
CA SER A 123 9.72 4.67 -9.28
C SER A 123 9.25 3.52 -8.36
N VAL A 124 8.53 3.83 -7.29
CA VAL A 124 7.91 2.84 -6.40
C VAL A 124 6.62 2.28 -7.01
N ILE A 125 5.85 3.15 -7.68
CA ILE A 125 4.58 2.79 -8.33
C ILE A 125 4.81 1.92 -9.55
N SER A 126 5.85 2.26 -10.35
CA SER A 126 6.17 1.51 -11.57
C SER A 126 7.65 1.68 -11.93
N SER A 127 8.31 0.56 -12.21
CA SER A 127 9.68 0.54 -12.76
C SER A 127 9.73 0.77 -14.29
N GLU A 128 8.58 0.86 -14.96
CA GLU A 128 8.49 1.00 -16.41
C GLU A 128 8.92 2.39 -16.90
N PHE A 129 8.82 3.41 -16.05
CA PHE A 129 9.18 4.77 -16.39
C PHE A 129 10.53 5.15 -15.78
N THR A 130 11.55 5.30 -16.62
CA THR A 130 12.89 5.77 -16.21
C THR A 130 12.91 7.26 -15.81
N ASP A 131 11.92 8.03 -16.25
CA ASP A 131 11.62 9.40 -15.84
C ASP A 131 10.11 9.59 -15.79
N LEU A 132 9.63 10.69 -15.18
CA LEU A 132 8.20 11.00 -15.12
C LEU A 132 7.65 11.17 -16.55
N PRO A 133 6.62 10.40 -16.94
CA PRO A 133 5.95 10.61 -18.21
C PRO A 133 5.26 11.99 -18.23
N ALA A 134 4.87 12.48 -19.42
CA ALA A 134 4.10 13.71 -19.52
C ALA A 134 2.80 13.58 -18.72
N VAL A 135 2.43 14.64 -17.97
CA VAL A 135 1.17 14.67 -17.23
C VAL A 135 0.00 14.59 -18.22
N PRO A 136 -0.88 13.59 -18.11
CA PRO A 136 -2.06 13.49 -18.97
C PRO A 136 -2.99 14.70 -18.82
N SER A 137 -3.71 15.04 -19.89
CA SER A 137 -4.65 16.18 -19.91
C SER A 137 -5.71 16.07 -18.82
N GLU A 138 -6.14 14.84 -18.49
CA GLU A 138 -7.11 14.51 -17.45
C GLU A 138 -6.62 14.87 -16.05
N MET A 139 -5.30 14.91 -15.84
CA MET A 139 -4.66 15.26 -14.57
C MET A 139 -4.21 16.72 -14.47
N SER A 140 -4.34 17.50 -15.56
CA SER A 140 -3.82 18.87 -15.65
C SER A 140 -4.40 19.86 -14.62
N ALA A 141 -5.57 19.58 -14.07
CA ALA A 141 -6.18 20.35 -12.99
C ALA A 141 -5.65 19.95 -11.59
N ASN A 142 -5.09 18.75 -11.46
CA ASN A 142 -4.65 18.18 -10.19
C ASN A 142 -3.13 18.20 -10.03
N VAL A 143 -2.38 18.14 -11.15
CA VAL A 143 -0.92 18.06 -11.17
C VAL A 143 -0.38 19.07 -12.16
N VAL A 144 0.40 20.03 -11.67
CA VAL A 144 0.98 21.10 -12.49
C VAL A 144 2.51 21.09 -12.34
N TYR A 145 3.22 20.94 -13.44
CA TYR A 145 4.68 21.09 -13.44
C TYR A 145 5.07 22.56 -13.57
N ASN A 146 5.95 23.01 -12.69
CA ASN A 146 6.51 24.34 -12.67
C ASN A 146 7.98 24.31 -13.13
N PRO A 147 8.28 24.68 -14.39
CA PRO A 147 9.63 24.56 -14.93
C PRO A 147 10.63 25.57 -14.34
N ASP A 148 10.16 26.68 -13.78
CA ASP A 148 11.04 27.71 -13.22
C ASP A 148 11.73 27.22 -11.94
N ASP A 149 11.03 26.42 -11.15
CA ASP A 149 11.49 25.89 -9.85
C ASP A 149 11.81 24.39 -9.89
N ASP A 150 11.58 23.72 -11.03
CA ASP A 150 11.67 22.25 -11.21
C ASP A 150 10.83 21.48 -10.16
N THR A 151 9.59 21.92 -9.97
CA THR A 151 8.66 21.36 -8.96
C THR A 151 7.35 20.92 -9.61
N TYR A 152 6.64 20.06 -8.91
CA TYR A 152 5.23 19.73 -9.17
C TYR A 152 4.36 20.29 -8.05
N THR A 153 3.26 20.92 -8.43
CA THR A 153 2.18 21.29 -7.51
C THR A 153 1.04 20.30 -7.68
N LEU A 154 0.65 19.66 -6.58
CA LEU A 154 -0.49 18.77 -6.51
C LEU A 154 -1.59 19.47 -5.69
N TYR A 155 -2.82 19.45 -6.21
CA TYR A 155 -4.01 19.93 -5.50
C TYR A 155 -4.73 18.72 -4.92
N THR A 156 -4.33 18.32 -3.70
CA THR A 156 -4.81 17.11 -3.05
C THR A 156 -6.19 17.31 -2.44
N GLY A 157 -7.04 16.29 -2.57
CA GLY A 157 -8.35 16.21 -1.93
C GLY A 157 -8.36 15.26 -0.74
N ASP A 158 -9.54 15.02 -0.20
CA ASP A 158 -9.77 13.95 0.78
C ASP A 158 -9.64 12.60 0.06
N VAL A 159 -8.78 11.73 0.57
CA VAL A 159 -8.53 10.39 0.04
C VAL A 159 -9.51 9.34 0.58
N GLY A 160 -10.63 9.78 1.15
CA GLY A 160 -11.69 8.92 1.65
C GLY A 160 -11.39 8.25 2.99
N LEU A 161 -12.43 7.65 3.58
CA LEU A 161 -12.36 6.97 4.87
C LEU A 161 -12.22 5.46 4.67
N ALA A 162 -10.99 5.00 4.50
CA ALA A 162 -10.68 3.57 4.45
C ALA A 162 -9.47 3.26 5.33
N LYS A 163 -9.37 1.99 5.75
CA LYS A 163 -8.24 1.43 6.49
C LYS A 163 -7.50 0.45 5.60
N THR A 164 -6.20 0.41 5.72
CA THR A 164 -5.36 -0.52 4.98
C THR A 164 -4.55 -1.37 5.93
N ASN A 165 -4.54 -2.68 5.70
CA ASN A 165 -3.83 -3.65 6.51
C ASN A 165 -3.06 -4.64 5.63
N ILE A 166 -1.84 -5.00 6.04
CA ILE A 166 -1.14 -6.17 5.49
C ILE A 166 -1.73 -7.40 6.16
N THR A 167 -2.20 -8.37 5.38
CA THR A 167 -2.81 -9.61 5.88
C THR A 167 -1.97 -10.85 5.60
N ALA A 168 -1.03 -10.79 4.64
CA ALA A 168 -0.04 -11.83 4.41
C ALA A 168 1.27 -11.26 3.86
N TYR A 169 2.36 -12.00 4.08
CA TYR A 169 3.69 -11.74 3.54
C TYR A 169 4.33 -13.05 3.09
N THR A 170 4.98 -13.04 1.95
CA THR A 170 5.74 -14.18 1.42
C THR A 170 7.05 -13.70 0.81
N ASP A 171 8.18 -14.16 1.35
CA ASP A 171 9.48 -13.98 0.72
C ASP A 171 9.67 -15.10 -0.31
N ASN A 172 9.89 -14.75 -1.59
CA ASN A 172 10.09 -15.71 -2.68
C ASN A 172 11.51 -16.29 -2.72
N GLY A 173 12.46 -15.74 -1.94
CA GLY A 173 13.84 -16.21 -1.86
C GLY A 173 14.71 -15.84 -3.07
N ASP A 174 14.17 -15.13 -4.06
CA ASP A 174 14.88 -14.64 -5.26
C ASP A 174 15.15 -13.13 -5.24
N GLY A 175 14.89 -12.49 -4.11
CA GLY A 175 15.00 -11.04 -3.93
C GLY A 175 13.69 -10.30 -4.17
N THR A 176 12.61 -11.02 -4.49
CA THR A 176 11.25 -10.50 -4.53
C THR A 176 10.43 -10.98 -3.34
N PHE A 177 9.37 -10.28 -3.01
CA PHE A 177 8.39 -10.70 -2.02
C PHE A 177 6.98 -10.27 -2.41
N VAL A 178 5.99 -10.89 -1.79
CA VAL A 178 4.58 -10.55 -1.97
C VAL A 178 4.01 -10.07 -0.65
N ILE A 179 3.27 -8.95 -0.69
CA ILE A 179 2.40 -8.52 0.41
C ILE A 179 0.95 -8.60 -0.05
N THR A 180 0.09 -9.19 0.78
CA THR A 180 -1.35 -9.09 0.60
C THR A 180 -1.87 -7.92 1.41
N VAL A 181 -2.53 -7.00 0.74
CA VAL A 181 -3.05 -5.77 1.34
C VAL A 181 -4.55 -5.71 1.17
N GLU A 182 -5.27 -5.47 2.26
CA GLU A 182 -6.72 -5.25 2.27
C GLU A 182 -7.05 -3.79 2.49
N LEU A 183 -7.97 -3.27 1.68
CA LEU A 183 -8.61 -1.98 1.87
C LEU A 183 -10.01 -2.22 2.46
N ARG A 184 -10.29 -1.62 3.61
CA ARG A 184 -11.55 -1.80 4.34
C ARG A 184 -12.19 -0.45 4.67
N GLY A 185 -13.52 -0.40 4.73
CA GLY A 185 -14.25 0.77 5.20
C GLY A 185 -13.84 1.15 6.63
N ALA A 186 -13.61 2.44 6.89
CA ALA A 186 -13.19 2.90 8.21
C ALA A 186 -14.26 2.73 9.28
N ASP A 187 -15.54 2.86 8.91
CA ASP A 187 -16.68 2.86 9.82
C ASP A 187 -17.28 1.45 10.03
N ASP A 188 -17.39 0.66 8.95
CA ASP A 188 -18.11 -0.62 8.94
C ASP A 188 -17.18 -1.85 8.82
N ASP A 189 -15.87 -1.60 8.63
CA ASP A 189 -14.83 -2.62 8.43
C ASP A 189 -15.09 -3.57 7.25
N LYS A 190 -16.02 -3.17 6.34
CA LYS A 190 -16.33 -3.96 5.15
C LYS A 190 -15.13 -4.02 4.22
N LEU A 191 -14.81 -5.21 3.71
CA LEU A 191 -13.78 -5.38 2.69
C LEU A 191 -14.19 -4.66 1.41
N ILE A 192 -13.35 -3.75 0.93
CA ILE A 192 -13.55 -2.99 -0.30
C ILE A 192 -12.74 -3.62 -1.43
N ALA A 193 -11.49 -3.96 -1.15
CA ALA A 193 -10.58 -4.56 -2.13
C ALA A 193 -9.46 -5.33 -1.43
N THR A 194 -8.87 -6.27 -2.16
CA THR A 194 -7.64 -6.99 -1.78
C THR A 194 -6.66 -6.93 -2.95
N GLY A 195 -5.38 -6.75 -2.64
CA GLY A 195 -4.31 -6.80 -3.64
C GLY A 195 -3.13 -7.64 -3.15
N ASP A 196 -2.67 -8.57 -4.00
CA ASP A 196 -1.42 -9.29 -3.83
C ASP A 196 -0.34 -8.57 -4.65
N PHE A 197 0.48 -7.77 -3.97
CA PHE A 197 1.52 -6.96 -4.59
C PHE A 197 2.83 -7.73 -4.64
N THR A 198 3.35 -7.99 -5.83
CA THR A 198 4.73 -8.48 -6.00
C THR A 198 5.67 -7.28 -6.01
N ILE A 199 6.70 -7.36 -5.17
CA ILE A 199 7.63 -6.27 -4.91
C ILE A 199 9.06 -6.77 -5.12
N ALA A 200 9.87 -5.95 -5.78
CA ALA A 200 11.27 -6.21 -6.05
C ALA A 200 12.14 -5.03 -5.58
N LYS A 201 13.46 -5.22 -5.58
CA LYS A 201 14.37 -4.10 -5.38
C LYS A 201 14.20 -3.07 -6.49
N ASN A 202 14.21 -1.80 -6.10
CA ASN A 202 14.11 -0.68 -7.03
C ASN A 202 15.51 -0.29 -7.53
N ASP A 203 15.82 -0.60 -8.77
CA ASP A 203 17.11 -0.27 -9.37
C ASP A 203 17.34 1.25 -9.43
N TYR A 204 16.28 2.03 -9.57
CA TYR A 204 16.33 3.49 -9.56
C TYR A 204 16.76 4.05 -8.18
N ALA A 205 16.49 3.35 -7.09
CA ALA A 205 16.87 3.77 -5.75
C ALA A 205 18.40 3.89 -5.58
N TYR A 206 19.19 3.16 -6.36
CA TYR A 206 20.65 3.24 -6.28
C TYR A 206 21.24 4.55 -6.86
N ASP A 207 20.47 5.26 -7.69
CA ASP A 207 20.88 6.53 -8.28
C ASP A 207 20.55 7.74 -7.38
N ILE A 208 19.86 7.50 -6.26
CA ILE A 208 19.41 8.54 -5.33
C ILE A 208 20.15 8.35 -4.00
N ILE A 209 20.73 9.45 -3.48
CA ILE A 209 21.30 9.46 -2.13
C ILE A 209 20.12 9.45 -1.14
N ASP A 210 20.06 8.41 -0.31
CA ASP A 210 19.01 8.21 0.70
C ASP A 210 17.59 8.16 0.08
N PRO A 211 17.31 7.16 -0.78
CA PRO A 211 15.99 7.05 -1.42
C PRO A 211 14.92 6.78 -0.36
N PRO A 212 13.73 7.37 -0.48
CA PRO A 212 12.63 7.15 0.46
C PRO A 212 12.15 5.69 0.44
N PHE A 213 12.31 5.00 -0.69
CA PHE A 213 11.95 3.59 -0.88
C PHE A 213 13.02 2.87 -1.68
N ILE A 214 13.43 1.69 -1.21
CA ILE A 214 14.40 0.82 -1.87
C ILE A 214 13.74 -0.31 -2.68
N TYR A 215 12.41 -0.33 -2.73
CA TYR A 215 11.60 -1.31 -3.43
C TYR A 215 10.66 -0.66 -4.43
N THR A 216 10.17 -1.45 -5.39
CA THR A 216 9.19 -1.07 -6.41
C THR A 216 8.14 -2.17 -6.57
N ILE A 217 6.92 -1.78 -6.89
CA ILE A 217 5.84 -2.72 -7.22
C ILE A 217 6.02 -3.16 -8.68
N THR A 218 6.03 -4.48 -8.90
CA THR A 218 6.23 -5.08 -10.23
C THR A 218 4.98 -5.73 -10.80
N SER A 219 4.07 -6.17 -9.93
CA SER A 219 2.76 -6.69 -10.36
C SER A 219 1.74 -6.62 -9.23
N LEU A 220 0.48 -6.73 -9.59
CA LEU A 220 -0.67 -6.75 -8.70
C LEU A 220 -1.70 -7.78 -9.18
N ASP A 221 -2.10 -8.71 -8.32
CA ASP A 221 -3.33 -9.50 -8.47
C ASP A 221 -4.42 -8.84 -7.60
N TYR A 222 -5.42 -8.25 -8.27
CA TYR A 222 -6.47 -7.44 -7.65
C TYR A 222 -7.78 -8.18 -7.58
N LYS A 223 -8.51 -8.03 -6.45
CA LYS A 223 -9.85 -8.57 -6.23
C LYS A 223 -10.70 -7.51 -5.54
N GLU A 224 -11.90 -7.28 -6.09
CA GLU A 224 -12.93 -6.47 -5.41
C GLU A 224 -13.48 -7.23 -4.21
N GLY A 225 -13.83 -6.49 -3.15
CA GLY A 225 -14.56 -7.03 -2.00
C GLY A 225 -16.00 -7.39 -2.38
N GLU A 226 -16.53 -8.44 -1.74
CA GLU A 226 -17.94 -8.86 -1.94
C GLU A 226 -18.92 -8.00 -1.12
#